data_97031cbdd97976bbbdf8943833c384c0
#
_entry.id   97031cbdd97976bbbdf8943833c384c0
#
_cell.length_a   1.000
_cell.length_b   1.000
_cell.length_c   1.000
_cell.angle_alpha   90.00
_cell.angle_beta   90.00
_cell.angle_gamma   90.00
#
_symmetry.space_group_name_H-M   'P 1'
#
loop_
_entity.id
_entity.type
_entity.pdbx_description
1 polymer ?
#
loop_
_entity_poly.entity_id
_entity_poly.type
_entity_poly.pdbx_seq_one_letter_code
_entity_poly.pdbx_strand_id
1 'polypeptide(L)'
;MSPADRFAQLPALLAADSDLLRRGRWLSVDCRIDIGEEPFHLALREGALIGLERGPRLMRSSVFSFAATDEAWTNYWRPIPAPGWHDLFALTKRGTASMEGDLRPLLQNLQYFKDLMALPRRLPEGN
;
A
#
# COMPACT_ATOMS: atom_id res chain seq x y z
N MET A 1 -2.57 -11.59 13.68
CA MET A 1 -2.65 -11.28 12.24
C MET A 1 -1.32 -10.70 11.81
N SER A 2 -0.69 -11.28 10.79
CA SER A 2 0.57 -10.80 10.27
C SER A 2 0.36 -9.49 9.49
N PRO A 3 1.42 -8.70 9.22
CA PRO A 3 1.29 -7.53 8.36
C PRO A 3 0.70 -7.87 6.99
N ALA A 4 1.10 -8.99 6.38
CA ALA A 4 0.53 -9.41 5.10
C ALA A 4 -0.97 -9.72 5.22
N ASP A 5 -1.39 -10.37 6.29
CA ASP A 5 -2.82 -10.66 6.51
C ASP A 5 -3.62 -9.37 6.69
N ARG A 6 -3.05 -8.39 7.37
CA ARG A 6 -3.69 -7.07 7.52
C ARG A 6 -3.85 -6.40 6.16
N PHE A 7 -2.81 -6.42 5.35
CA PHE A 7 -2.87 -5.82 4.01
C PHE A 7 -3.87 -6.52 3.10
N ALA A 8 -4.06 -7.82 3.28
CA ALA A 8 -5.04 -8.59 2.51
C ALA A 8 -6.48 -8.11 2.73
N GLN A 9 -6.74 -7.32 3.78
CA GLN A 9 -8.05 -6.72 4.04
C GLN A 9 -8.30 -5.44 3.23
N LEU A 10 -7.32 -5.03 2.43
CA LEU A 10 -7.38 -3.76 1.69
C LEU A 10 -8.64 -3.61 0.83
N PRO A 11 -9.09 -4.63 0.09
CA PRO A 11 -10.28 -4.47 -0.75
C PRO A 11 -11.52 -4.02 0.05
N ALA A 12 -11.77 -4.64 1.20
CA ALA A 12 -12.91 -4.28 2.04
C ALA A 12 -12.74 -2.89 2.64
N LEU A 13 -11.52 -2.56 3.08
CA LEU A 13 -11.24 -1.26 3.67
C LEU A 13 -11.43 -0.13 2.66
N LEU A 14 -10.95 -0.31 1.44
CA LEU A 14 -11.12 0.69 0.39
C LEU A 14 -12.57 0.82 -0.05
N ALA A 15 -13.27 -0.29 -0.20
CA ALA A 15 -14.67 -0.28 -0.60
C ALA A 15 -15.55 0.49 0.40
N ALA A 16 -15.13 0.54 1.66
CA ALA A 16 -15.85 1.27 2.71
C ALA A 16 -15.48 2.76 2.79
N ASP A 17 -14.53 3.22 1.97
CA ASP A 17 -14.05 4.61 2.01
C ASP A 17 -14.44 5.36 0.73
N SER A 18 -15.64 5.90 0.71
CA SER A 18 -16.17 6.60 -0.46
C SER A 18 -15.37 7.86 -0.82
N ASP A 19 -14.81 8.54 0.17
CA ASP A 19 -14.00 9.72 -0.08
C ASP A 19 -12.69 9.36 -0.80
N LEU A 20 -12.03 8.32 -0.34
CA LEU A 20 -10.79 7.88 -0.96
C LEU A 20 -11.04 7.38 -2.39
N LEU A 21 -12.12 6.62 -2.60
CA LEU A 21 -12.53 6.18 -3.94
C LEU A 21 -12.72 7.38 -4.87
N ARG A 22 -13.40 8.41 -4.40
CA ARG A 22 -13.66 9.63 -5.18
C ARG A 22 -12.35 10.35 -5.52
N ARG A 23 -11.44 10.46 -4.55
CA ARG A 23 -10.16 11.15 -4.76
C ARG A 23 -9.28 10.42 -5.78
N GLY A 24 -9.40 9.10 -5.87
CA GLY A 24 -8.63 8.31 -6.83
C GLY A 24 -9.29 8.08 -8.17
N ARG A 25 -10.45 8.68 -8.45
CA ARG A 25 -11.26 8.37 -9.63
C ARG A 25 -10.57 8.52 -10.99
N TRP A 26 -9.50 9.29 -11.04
CA TRP A 26 -8.74 9.49 -12.29
C TRP A 26 -7.53 8.56 -12.41
N LEU A 27 -7.30 7.71 -11.41
CA LEU A 27 -6.12 6.85 -11.35
C LEU A 27 -6.46 5.43 -11.77
N SER A 28 -5.72 4.93 -12.76
CA SER A 28 -5.75 3.52 -13.14
C SER A 28 -4.31 3.06 -13.32
N VAL A 29 -3.90 2.07 -12.54
CA VAL A 29 -2.52 1.59 -12.57
C VAL A 29 -2.43 0.19 -11.96
N ASP A 30 -1.50 -0.60 -12.49
CA ASP A 30 -1.12 -1.87 -11.88
C ASP A 30 0.19 -1.64 -11.14
N CYS A 31 0.22 -1.97 -9.86
CA CYS A 31 1.41 -1.79 -9.05
C CYS A 31 1.63 -2.98 -8.13
N ARG A 32 2.85 -3.08 -7.61
CA ARG A 32 3.25 -4.14 -6.68
C ARG A 32 3.62 -3.51 -5.35
N ILE A 33 3.07 -4.07 -4.28
CA ILE A 33 3.40 -3.67 -2.91
C ILE A 33 3.90 -4.91 -2.18
N ASP A 34 5.10 -4.84 -1.65
CA ASP A 34 5.67 -5.94 -0.88
C ASP A 34 5.54 -5.67 0.62
N ILE A 35 4.89 -6.60 1.31
CA ILE A 35 4.73 -6.56 2.76
C ILE A 35 5.72 -7.57 3.32
N GLY A 36 6.90 -7.07 3.71
CA GLY A 36 8.02 -7.95 4.02
C GLY A 36 8.41 -8.74 2.77
N GLU A 37 8.39 -10.06 2.87
CA GLU A 37 8.71 -10.94 1.75
C GLU A 37 7.49 -11.34 0.92
N GLU A 38 6.30 -10.87 1.30
CA GLU A 38 5.05 -11.24 0.63
C GLU A 38 4.68 -10.20 -0.41
N PRO A 39 4.74 -10.50 -1.70
CA PRO A 39 4.32 -9.55 -2.73
C PRO A 39 2.81 -9.54 -2.90
N PHE A 40 2.27 -8.35 -3.14
CA PHE A 40 0.87 -8.15 -3.51
C PHE A 40 0.84 -7.39 -4.84
N HIS A 41 -0.02 -7.84 -5.75
CA HIS A 41 -0.24 -7.19 -7.03
C HIS A 41 -1.60 -6.52 -7.02
N LEU A 42 -1.60 -5.19 -7.19
CA LEU A 42 -2.80 -4.38 -7.12
C LEU A 42 -3.20 -3.93 -8.52
N ALA A 43 -4.46 -4.12 -8.86
CA ALA A 43 -5.04 -3.57 -10.08
C ALA A 43 -6.03 -2.49 -9.68
N LEU A 44 -5.62 -1.22 -9.86
CA LEU A 44 -6.45 -0.06 -9.57
C LEU A 44 -7.08 0.45 -10.87
N ARG A 45 -8.38 0.71 -10.84
CA ARG A 45 -9.11 1.28 -11.97
C ARG A 45 -10.07 2.34 -11.44
N GLU A 46 -9.86 3.58 -11.88
CA GLU A 46 -10.65 4.70 -11.41
C GLU A 46 -10.66 4.80 -9.88
N GLY A 47 -9.51 4.51 -9.28
CA GLY A 47 -9.32 4.56 -7.84
C GLY A 47 -9.85 3.37 -7.06
N ALA A 48 -10.56 2.46 -7.71
CA ALA A 48 -11.07 1.25 -7.06
C ALA A 48 -10.09 0.09 -7.23
N LEU A 49 -10.01 -0.75 -6.22
CA LEU A 49 -9.15 -1.93 -6.27
C LEU A 49 -9.96 -3.09 -6.86
N ILE A 50 -9.79 -3.34 -8.15
CA ILE A 50 -10.52 -4.39 -8.84
C ILE A 50 -9.85 -5.75 -8.74
N GLY A 51 -8.59 -5.78 -8.31
CA GLY A 51 -7.86 -7.04 -8.11
C GLY A 51 -6.76 -6.86 -7.09
N LEU A 52 -6.66 -7.83 -6.19
CA LEU A 52 -5.55 -7.93 -5.25
C LEU A 52 -5.11 -9.38 -5.26
N GLU A 53 -3.90 -9.63 -5.75
CA GLU A 53 -3.34 -10.97 -5.79
C GLU A 53 -2.14 -11.07 -4.87
N ARG A 54 -2.17 -12.02 -3.96
CA ARG A 54 -1.12 -12.26 -2.99
C ARG A 54 -0.20 -13.36 -3.48
N GLY A 55 1.09 -13.15 -3.32
CA GLY A 55 2.10 -14.14 -3.67
C GLY A 55 2.80 -13.84 -5.00
N PRO A 56 3.90 -14.54 -5.28
CA PRO A 56 4.65 -14.30 -6.51
C PRO A 56 3.84 -14.70 -7.74
N ARG A 57 3.93 -13.88 -8.79
CA ARG A 57 3.26 -14.12 -10.06
C ARG A 57 4.27 -13.99 -11.17
N LEU A 58 4.47 -15.09 -11.90
CA LEU A 58 5.35 -15.09 -13.05
C LEU A 58 4.74 -14.24 -14.17
N MET A 59 5.59 -13.51 -14.86
CA MET A 59 5.24 -12.69 -16.03
C MET A 59 4.21 -11.59 -15.73
N ARG A 60 4.01 -11.25 -14.46
CA ARG A 60 3.19 -10.12 -14.07
C ARG A 60 4.03 -8.86 -14.08
N SER A 61 3.65 -7.87 -14.88
CA SER A 61 4.32 -6.59 -14.89
C SER A 61 3.55 -5.57 -14.05
N SER A 62 4.30 -4.70 -13.40
CA SER A 62 3.75 -3.59 -12.62
C SER A 62 4.43 -2.30 -13.07
N VAL A 63 3.67 -1.20 -13.06
CA VAL A 63 4.23 0.10 -13.45
C VAL A 63 5.28 0.54 -12.45
N PHE A 64 5.00 0.37 -11.16
CA PHE A 64 5.96 0.63 -10.10
C PHE A 64 5.76 -0.36 -8.96
N SER A 65 6.73 -0.41 -8.06
CA SER A 65 6.63 -1.19 -6.84
C SER A 65 7.09 -0.38 -5.63
N PHE A 66 6.52 -0.72 -4.49
CA PHE A 66 6.94 -0.20 -3.19
C PHE A 66 7.09 -1.40 -2.26
N ALA A 67 8.25 -1.51 -1.64
CA ALA A 67 8.54 -2.63 -0.75
C ALA A 67 9.00 -2.09 0.60
N ALA A 68 8.55 -2.72 1.68
CA ALA A 68 9.00 -2.36 3.02
C ALA A 68 9.03 -3.61 3.90
N THR A 69 9.81 -3.54 4.97
CA THR A 69 9.93 -4.64 5.94
C THR A 69 8.64 -4.79 6.74
N ASP A 70 8.45 -5.98 7.33
CA ASP A 70 7.31 -6.21 8.23
C ASP A 70 7.33 -5.22 9.40
N GLU A 71 8.52 -4.91 9.94
CA GLU A 71 8.66 -3.92 11.01
C GLU A 71 8.17 -2.55 10.55
N ALA A 72 8.55 -2.13 9.35
CA ALA A 72 8.14 -0.84 8.81
C ALA A 72 6.62 -0.75 8.68
N TRP A 73 5.98 -1.78 8.11
CA TRP A 73 4.54 -1.79 7.98
C TRP A 73 3.83 -1.82 9.33
N THR A 74 4.32 -2.61 10.28
CA THR A 74 3.75 -2.68 11.62
C THR A 74 3.76 -1.31 12.29
N ASN A 75 4.86 -0.58 12.17
CA ASN A 75 4.98 0.76 12.75
C ASN A 75 4.16 1.80 11.99
N TYR A 76 4.09 1.69 10.66
CA TYR A 76 3.29 2.57 9.83
C TYR A 76 1.80 2.46 10.16
N TRP A 77 1.35 1.25 10.51
CA TRP A 77 -0.07 0.99 10.78
C TRP A 77 -0.47 1.13 12.26
N ARG A 78 0.40 1.65 13.11
CA ARG A 78 -0.01 2.00 14.47
C ARG A 78 -1.03 3.13 14.41
N PRO A 79 -1.97 3.21 15.38
CA PRO A 79 -2.96 4.29 15.39
C PRO A 79 -2.32 5.67 15.33
N ILE A 80 -1.19 5.86 16.04
CA ILE A 80 -0.40 7.09 15.99
C ILE A 80 1.05 6.68 15.73
N PRO A 81 1.49 6.65 14.45
CA PRO A 81 2.86 6.26 14.15
C PRO A 81 3.86 7.23 14.75
N ALA A 82 4.96 6.69 15.24
CA ALA A 82 6.06 7.51 15.75
C ALA A 82 6.74 8.26 14.61
N PRO A 83 7.44 9.38 14.91
CA PRO A 83 8.23 10.09 13.90
C PRO A 83 9.19 9.14 13.17
N GLY A 84 9.28 9.27 11.86
CA GLY A 84 10.10 8.40 11.03
C GLY A 84 9.38 7.15 10.55
N TRP A 85 8.21 6.83 11.10
CA TRP A 85 7.40 5.68 10.68
C TRP A 85 6.04 6.09 10.13
N HIS A 86 5.76 7.38 10.06
CA HIS A 86 4.44 7.92 9.77
C HIS A 86 4.19 8.21 8.28
N ASP A 87 5.19 8.04 7.42
CA ASP A 87 5.11 8.43 6.03
C ASP A 87 5.93 7.48 5.16
N LEU A 88 5.44 7.18 3.95
CA LEU A 88 6.11 6.25 3.04
C LEU A 88 7.54 6.70 2.69
N PHE A 89 7.74 8.00 2.47
CA PHE A 89 9.07 8.50 2.17
C PHE A 89 10.00 8.49 3.40
N ALA A 90 9.44 8.66 4.58
CA ALA A 90 10.21 8.54 5.80
C ALA A 90 10.75 7.10 5.97
N LEU A 91 9.93 6.10 5.62
CA LEU A 91 10.37 4.70 5.62
C LEU A 91 11.51 4.48 4.65
N THR A 92 11.45 5.10 3.48
CA THR A 92 12.50 5.00 2.47
C THR A 92 13.81 5.61 2.97
N LYS A 93 13.73 6.76 3.63
CA LYS A 93 14.91 7.43 4.21
C LYS A 93 15.57 6.59 5.29
N ARG A 94 14.78 5.81 6.05
CA ARG A 94 15.32 4.91 7.07
C ARG A 94 16.03 3.70 6.48
N GLY A 95 15.87 3.44 5.17
CA GLY A 95 16.41 2.24 4.56
C GLY A 95 15.54 1.01 4.77
N THR A 96 14.32 1.17 5.31
CA THR A 96 13.39 0.06 5.54
C THR A 96 12.41 -0.14 4.40
N ALA A 97 12.44 0.74 3.41
CA ALA A 97 11.57 0.68 2.25
C ALA A 97 12.32 1.05 0.98
N SER A 98 11.82 0.58 -0.15
CA SER A 98 12.38 0.88 -1.47
C SER A 98 11.27 1.04 -2.50
N MET A 99 11.56 1.79 -3.56
CA MET A 99 10.64 2.01 -4.66
C MET A 99 11.36 1.76 -5.97
N GLU A 100 10.67 1.13 -6.92
CA GLU A 100 11.23 0.82 -8.24
C GLU A 100 10.20 1.06 -9.33
N GLY A 101 10.68 1.22 -10.56
CA GLY A 101 9.83 1.36 -11.73
C GLY A 101 9.50 2.82 -12.05
N ASP A 102 8.41 3.01 -12.78
CA ASP A 102 7.95 4.36 -13.13
C ASP A 102 7.12 4.92 -11.98
N LEU A 103 7.71 5.84 -11.23
CA LEU A 103 7.10 6.40 -10.03
C LEU A 103 6.15 7.57 -10.32
N ARG A 104 5.99 7.97 -11.60
CA ARG A 104 5.12 9.11 -11.92
C ARG A 104 3.68 8.93 -11.44
N PRO A 105 3.03 7.78 -11.63
CA PRO A 105 1.66 7.61 -11.11
C PRO A 105 1.60 7.73 -9.59
N LEU A 106 2.61 7.22 -8.89
CA LEU A 106 2.70 7.34 -7.43
C LEU A 106 2.83 8.81 -7.02
N LEU A 107 3.76 9.54 -7.64
CA LEU A 107 4.04 10.93 -7.28
C LEU A 107 2.89 11.87 -7.64
N GLN A 108 2.22 11.63 -8.77
CA GLN A 108 1.08 12.43 -9.20
C GLN A 108 -0.16 12.20 -8.33
N ASN A 109 -0.22 11.08 -7.61
CA ASN A 109 -1.35 10.71 -6.77
C ASN A 109 -0.87 10.38 -5.35
N LEU A 110 0.12 11.10 -4.88
CA LEU A 110 0.85 10.75 -3.67
C LEU A 110 -0.04 10.65 -2.44
N GLN A 111 -0.92 11.63 -2.23
CA GLN A 111 -1.78 11.60 -1.03
C GLN A 111 -2.75 10.42 -1.09
N TYR A 112 -3.28 10.11 -2.27
CA TYR A 112 -4.12 8.93 -2.46
C TYR A 112 -3.37 7.67 -2.04
N PHE A 113 -2.14 7.48 -2.52
CA PHE A 113 -1.36 6.29 -2.19
C PHE A 113 -0.98 6.24 -0.71
N LYS A 114 -0.63 7.38 -0.12
CA LYS A 114 -0.34 7.41 1.33
C LYS A 114 -1.56 6.98 2.13
N ASP A 115 -2.74 7.46 1.77
CA ASP A 115 -3.98 7.12 2.46
C ASP A 115 -4.40 5.68 2.19
N LEU A 116 -4.22 5.20 0.95
CA LEU A 116 -4.49 3.81 0.60
C LEU A 116 -3.63 2.86 1.42
N MET A 117 -2.33 3.12 1.48
CA MET A 117 -1.41 2.28 2.24
C MET A 117 -1.64 2.38 3.75
N ALA A 118 -2.28 3.43 4.22
CA ALA A 118 -2.61 3.62 5.63
C ALA A 118 -3.92 2.95 6.05
N LEU A 119 -4.73 2.46 5.11
CA LEU A 119 -6.03 1.86 5.44
C LEU A 119 -5.95 0.73 6.47
N PRO A 120 -4.95 -0.17 6.42
CA PRO A 120 -4.86 -1.23 7.44
C PRO A 120 -4.70 -0.71 8.87
N ARG A 121 -4.34 0.57 9.06
CA ARG A 121 -4.29 1.20 10.38
C ARG A 121 -5.65 1.19 11.07
N ARG A 122 -6.74 1.13 10.30
CA ARG A 122 -8.11 1.12 10.83
C ARG A 122 -8.50 -0.22 11.45
N LEU A 123 -7.74 -1.28 11.17
CA LEU A 123 -7.99 -2.58 11.78
C LEU A 123 -7.55 -2.55 13.24
N PRO A 124 -8.20 -3.35 14.12
CA PRO A 124 -7.75 -3.46 15.50
C PRO A 124 -6.26 -3.81 15.56
N GLU A 125 -5.55 -3.25 16.54
CA GLU A 125 -4.16 -3.62 16.74
C GLU A 125 -4.09 -5.11 17.03
N GLY A 126 -3.15 -5.73 16.33
CA GLY A 126 -3.17 -7.14 16.20
C GLY A 126 -2.75 -7.89 17.42
N ASN A 127 -3.08 -9.05 17.46
CA ASN A 127 -2.73 -10.08 18.39
C ASN A 127 -1.97 -11.14 17.67
#